data_efd7b7c46a7a4f852677e6f4c9e72f01
#
_entry.id   efd7b7c46a7a4f852677e6f4c9e72f01
#
_cell.length_a   1.000
_cell.length_b   1.000
_cell.length_c   1.000
_cell.angle_alpha   90.00
_cell.angle_beta   90.00
_cell.angle_gamma   90.00
#
_symmetry.space_group_name_H-M   'P 1'
#
loop_
_entity.id
_entity.type
_entity.pdbx_description
1 polymer ?
#
loop_
_entity_poly.entity_id
_entity_poly.type
_entity_poly.pdbx_seq_one_letter_code
_entity_poly.pdbx_strand_id
1 'polypeptide(L)'
;YCPEAFPDSRSGYTVDLALNGYDSVISYDGADTQGWIDENCWNYGFIVRYPKGKTDKTGHDFCPWHLRYVGKVHSELMKSKNYSLEEYVASLKEFTIDSPLTFESDGNTYDIYSCPVQGDSISVRVPISGNYTVSGDNSGAFIVTVKK
;
A
#
# COMPACT_ATOMS: atom_id res chain seq x y z
N TYR A 1 -6.37 12.09 15.81
CA TYR A 1 -7.84 11.96 15.67
C TYR A 1 -8.12 11.76 14.19
N CYS A 2 -8.37 10.53 13.80
CA CYS A 2 -8.77 10.25 12.42
C CYS A 2 -10.27 10.54 12.30
N PRO A 3 -10.71 11.46 11.43
CA PRO A 3 -12.12 11.63 11.16
C PRO A 3 -12.72 10.29 10.73
N GLU A 4 -13.99 10.03 11.06
CA GLU A 4 -14.74 8.83 10.63
C GLU A 4 -14.75 8.61 9.10
N ALA A 5 -14.20 9.57 8.36
CA ALA A 5 -14.15 9.61 6.90
C ALA A 5 -13.10 8.69 6.25
N PHE A 6 -12.15 8.10 6.99
CA PHE A 6 -11.15 7.22 6.40
C PHE A 6 -11.50 5.74 6.62
N PRO A 7 -12.02 5.05 5.60
CA PRO A 7 -12.41 3.63 5.70
C PRO A 7 -11.27 2.73 6.16
N ASP A 8 -10.04 3.10 5.83
CA ASP A 8 -8.82 2.36 6.13
C ASP A 8 -8.46 2.32 7.61
N SER A 9 -8.92 3.28 8.43
CA SER A 9 -8.55 3.42 9.84
C SER A 9 -8.96 2.22 10.69
N ARG A 10 -9.95 1.47 10.24
CA ARG A 10 -10.45 0.26 10.93
C ARG A 10 -9.74 -1.03 10.49
N SER A 11 -8.84 -0.94 9.53
CA SER A 11 -8.16 -2.12 8.97
C SER A 11 -7.03 -2.66 9.86
N GLY A 12 -6.53 -1.87 10.81
CA GLY A 12 -5.34 -2.18 11.60
C GLY A 12 -4.02 -2.01 10.84
N TYR A 13 -4.05 -1.54 9.59
CA TYR A 13 -2.88 -1.32 8.74
C TYR A 13 -2.52 0.15 8.56
N THR A 14 -3.18 1.07 9.25
CA THR A 14 -2.93 2.50 9.15
C THR A 14 -2.36 3.06 10.44
N VAL A 15 -1.56 4.10 10.32
CA VAL A 15 -0.98 4.86 11.42
C VAL A 15 -1.15 6.34 11.12
N ASP A 16 -1.67 7.08 12.08
CA ASP A 16 -1.72 8.54 12.01
C ASP A 16 -0.54 9.13 12.78
N LEU A 17 0.20 10.01 12.12
CA LEU A 17 1.32 10.72 12.73
C LEU A 17 0.83 11.98 13.42
N ALA A 18 1.40 12.26 14.58
CA ALA A 18 1.12 13.48 15.32
C ALA A 18 2.41 14.03 15.94
N LEU A 19 2.48 15.34 16.05
CA LEU A 19 3.55 16.04 16.75
C LEU A 19 3.14 16.23 18.20
N ASN A 20 4.07 15.97 19.12
CA ASN A 20 3.85 16.26 20.54
C ASN A 20 4.15 17.75 20.78
N GLY A 21 3.11 18.56 20.92
CA GLY A 21 3.20 19.96 21.34
C GLY A 21 3.26 20.07 22.87
N TYR A 22 3.64 21.24 23.39
CA TYR A 22 3.76 21.49 24.83
C TYR A 22 2.45 21.27 25.61
N ASP A 23 1.30 21.55 24.99
CA ASP A 23 -0.02 21.46 25.64
C ASP A 23 -1.05 20.66 24.84
N SER A 24 -0.69 20.12 23.65
CA SER A 24 -1.62 19.39 22.79
C SER A 24 -0.90 18.50 21.78
N VAL A 25 -1.60 17.48 21.33
CA VAL A 25 -1.17 16.66 20.19
C VAL A 25 -1.63 17.38 18.91
N ILE A 26 -0.69 17.67 18.03
CA ILE A 26 -0.93 18.36 16.74
C ILE A 26 -0.76 17.35 15.61
N SER A 27 -1.69 17.34 14.66
CA SER A 27 -1.52 16.51 13.46
C SER A 27 -0.24 16.89 12.72
N TYR A 28 0.48 15.89 12.25
CA TYR A 28 1.63 16.09 11.39
C TYR A 28 1.17 16.75 10.07
N ASP A 29 1.79 17.86 9.68
CA ASP A 29 1.39 18.67 8.51
C ASP A 29 2.23 18.42 7.24
N GLY A 30 3.20 17.48 7.33
CA GLY A 30 4.14 17.21 6.25
C GLY A 30 5.32 18.18 6.19
N ALA A 31 5.41 19.14 7.12
CA ALA A 31 6.49 20.12 7.20
C ALA A 31 7.65 19.63 8.09
N ASP A 32 7.88 18.33 8.10
CA ASP A 32 9.08 17.76 8.69
C ASP A 32 10.32 18.16 7.89
N THR A 33 11.48 17.81 8.40
CA THR A 33 12.77 18.15 7.80
C THR A 33 12.80 17.74 6.31
N GLN A 34 12.21 18.57 5.44
CA GLN A 34 12.15 18.45 3.98
C GLN A 34 11.23 17.33 3.44
N GLY A 35 10.17 16.96 4.15
CA GLY A 35 9.25 15.91 3.68
C GLY A 35 9.83 14.50 3.82
N TRP A 36 10.70 14.29 4.82
CA TRP A 36 11.42 13.02 5.02
C TRP A 36 10.47 11.80 5.04
N ILE A 37 9.32 11.93 5.66
CA ILE A 37 8.32 10.85 5.73
C ILE A 37 7.84 10.45 4.33
N ASP A 38 7.44 11.43 3.51
CA ASP A 38 6.96 11.18 2.15
C ASP A 38 8.04 10.57 1.24
N GLU A 39 9.30 10.96 1.48
CA GLU A 39 10.43 10.46 0.71
C GLU A 39 10.93 9.09 1.17
N ASN A 40 10.67 8.68 2.42
CA ASN A 40 11.33 7.52 3.01
C ASN A 40 10.39 6.45 3.60
N CYS A 41 9.11 6.73 3.84
CA CYS A 41 8.19 5.78 4.48
C CYS A 41 8.08 4.45 3.71
N TRP A 42 8.25 4.49 2.39
CA TRP A 42 8.24 3.32 1.52
C TRP A 42 9.37 2.31 1.83
N ASN A 43 10.53 2.76 2.34
CA ASN A 43 11.60 1.87 2.78
C ASN A 43 11.19 0.97 3.95
N TYR A 44 10.13 1.36 4.66
CA TYR A 44 9.60 0.67 5.83
C TYR A 44 8.25 -0.04 5.54
N GLY A 45 7.86 -0.12 4.29
CA GLY A 45 6.62 -0.77 3.88
C GLY A 45 5.37 0.09 3.98
N PHE A 46 5.52 1.40 4.21
CA PHE A 46 4.42 2.35 4.31
C PHE A 46 4.31 3.23 3.06
N ILE A 47 3.12 3.72 2.84
CA ILE A 47 2.81 4.78 1.87
C ILE A 47 2.08 5.91 2.57
N VAL A 48 2.21 7.14 2.07
CA VAL A 48 1.25 8.20 2.37
C VAL A 48 -0.05 7.80 1.66
N ARG A 49 -1.10 7.51 2.43
CA ARG A 49 -2.34 6.91 1.89
C ARG A 49 -3.03 7.82 0.88
N TYR A 50 -3.01 9.11 1.13
CA TYR A 50 -3.59 10.16 0.27
C TYR A 50 -2.51 11.13 -0.15
N PRO A 51 -1.70 10.77 -1.18
CA PRO A 51 -0.54 11.55 -1.58
C PRO A 51 -0.94 12.82 -2.33
N LYS A 52 -0.04 13.80 -2.32
CA LYS A 52 -0.24 15.09 -2.99
C LYS A 52 -0.48 14.92 -4.49
N GLY A 53 -1.50 15.60 -5.01
CA GLY A 53 -1.81 15.61 -6.45
C GLY A 53 -2.53 14.35 -6.95
N LYS A 54 -3.10 13.54 -6.04
CA LYS A 54 -3.83 12.31 -6.38
C LYS A 54 -5.30 12.32 -5.91
N THR A 55 -5.85 13.47 -5.59
CA THR A 55 -7.24 13.60 -5.11
C THR A 55 -8.26 13.00 -6.09
N ASP A 56 -8.02 13.12 -7.40
CA ASP A 56 -8.85 12.53 -8.45
C ASP A 56 -8.82 10.99 -8.48
N LYS A 57 -7.80 10.36 -7.93
CA LYS A 57 -7.64 8.90 -7.82
C LYS A 57 -8.14 8.36 -6.50
N THR A 58 -7.83 9.07 -5.42
CA THR A 58 -8.09 8.62 -4.05
C THR A 58 -9.46 9.06 -3.51
N GLY A 59 -10.04 10.10 -4.10
CA GLY A 59 -11.26 10.74 -3.61
C GLY A 59 -11.06 11.58 -2.33
N HIS A 60 -9.82 11.75 -1.87
CA HIS A 60 -9.47 12.47 -0.65
C HIS A 60 -8.35 13.47 -0.90
N ASP A 61 -8.36 14.56 -0.16
CA ASP A 61 -7.29 15.55 -0.19
C ASP A 61 -6.01 15.00 0.42
N PHE A 62 -4.90 15.67 0.16
CA PHE A 62 -3.60 15.32 0.69
C PHE A 62 -3.59 15.23 2.21
N CYS A 63 -3.22 14.06 2.74
CA CYS A 63 -3.12 13.79 4.17
C CYS A 63 -1.73 13.23 4.51
N PRO A 64 -0.72 14.08 4.79
CA PRO A 64 0.65 13.63 5.03
C PRO A 64 0.81 12.78 6.29
N TRP A 65 -0.09 12.93 7.26
CA TRP A 65 -0.06 12.18 8.52
C TRP A 65 -0.66 10.79 8.45
N HIS A 66 -1.44 10.47 7.40
CA HIS A 66 -2.15 9.20 7.30
C HIS A 66 -1.36 8.21 6.47
N LEU A 67 -0.67 7.30 7.14
CA LEU A 67 0.15 6.27 6.52
C LEU A 67 -0.57 4.93 6.48
N ARG A 68 -0.36 4.20 5.38
CA ARG A 68 -0.85 2.84 5.20
C ARG A 68 0.31 1.87 5.04
N TYR A 69 0.32 0.79 5.83
CA TYR A 69 1.23 -0.32 5.63
C TYR A 69 0.74 -1.20 4.47
N VAL A 70 1.60 -1.43 3.51
CA VAL A 70 1.33 -2.28 2.33
C VAL A 70 2.41 -3.35 2.14
N GLY A 71 3.44 -3.35 2.98
CA GLY A 71 4.63 -4.20 2.84
C GLY A 71 5.68 -3.58 1.92
N LYS A 72 6.95 -3.92 2.19
CA LYS A 72 8.10 -3.24 1.59
C LYS A 72 8.13 -3.36 0.06
N VAL A 73 7.97 -4.57 -0.47
CA VAL A 73 7.97 -4.81 -1.92
C VAL A 73 6.93 -3.95 -2.64
N HIS A 74 5.73 -3.87 -2.07
CA HIS A 74 4.62 -3.11 -2.66
C HIS A 74 4.84 -1.60 -2.56
N SER A 75 5.32 -1.11 -1.40
CA SER A 75 5.59 0.32 -1.21
C SER A 75 6.72 0.83 -2.11
N GLU A 76 7.78 0.04 -2.29
CA GLU A 76 8.86 0.35 -3.23
C GLU A 76 8.36 0.41 -4.68
N LEU A 77 7.56 -0.59 -5.09
CA LEU A 77 6.96 -0.61 -6.43
C LEU A 77 6.04 0.59 -6.66
N MET A 78 5.17 0.91 -5.68
CA MET A 78 4.30 2.09 -5.76
C MET A 78 5.11 3.40 -5.85
N LYS A 79 6.17 3.54 -5.05
CA LYS A 79 7.06 4.70 -5.11
C LYS A 79 7.74 4.83 -6.47
N SER A 80 8.26 3.72 -7.01
CA SER A 80 8.96 3.71 -8.31
C SER A 80 8.06 4.12 -9.49
N LYS A 81 6.76 3.86 -9.39
CA LYS A 81 5.75 4.19 -10.40
C LYS A 81 4.95 5.45 -10.09
N ASN A 82 5.19 6.06 -8.92
CA ASN A 82 4.38 7.17 -8.41
C ASN A 82 2.88 6.85 -8.38
N TYR A 83 2.51 5.67 -7.89
CA TYR A 83 1.13 5.21 -7.80
C TYR A 83 0.50 5.56 -6.45
N SER A 84 -0.78 5.96 -6.46
CA SER A 84 -1.65 5.82 -5.30
C SER A 84 -2.02 4.35 -5.08
N LEU A 85 -2.64 4.01 -3.94
CA LEU A 85 -3.08 2.64 -3.68
C LEU A 85 -4.10 2.17 -4.72
N GLU A 86 -5.01 3.04 -5.14
CA GLU A 86 -6.03 2.76 -6.15
C GLU A 86 -5.42 2.47 -7.52
N GLU A 87 -4.44 3.28 -7.95
CA GLU A 87 -3.73 3.08 -9.21
C GLU A 87 -2.93 1.77 -9.18
N TYR A 88 -2.30 1.48 -8.05
CA TYR A 88 -1.54 0.25 -7.86
C TYR A 88 -2.43 -0.99 -7.94
N VAL A 89 -3.52 -1.04 -7.16
CA VAL A 89 -4.47 -2.15 -7.19
C VAL A 89 -5.08 -2.33 -8.58
N ALA A 90 -5.41 -1.23 -9.27
CA ALA A 90 -5.90 -1.28 -10.64
C ALA A 90 -4.87 -1.90 -11.60
N SER A 91 -3.60 -1.52 -11.48
CA SER A 91 -2.53 -2.04 -12.33
C SER A 91 -2.28 -3.54 -12.13
N LEU A 92 -2.47 -4.05 -10.91
CA LEU A 92 -2.26 -5.47 -10.61
C LEU A 92 -3.29 -6.41 -11.26
N LYS A 93 -4.44 -5.90 -11.69
CA LYS A 93 -5.47 -6.72 -12.36
C LYS A 93 -5.01 -7.34 -13.67
N GLU A 94 -3.97 -6.79 -14.28
CA GLU A 94 -3.40 -7.29 -15.54
C GLU A 94 -2.45 -8.48 -15.33
N PHE A 95 -2.00 -8.73 -14.10
CA PHE A 95 -1.01 -9.75 -13.80
C PHE A 95 -1.66 -11.00 -13.21
N THR A 96 -1.34 -12.15 -13.80
CA THR A 96 -1.84 -13.47 -13.40
C THR A 96 -0.68 -14.37 -12.97
N ILE A 97 -0.99 -15.54 -12.40
CA ILE A 97 0.06 -16.52 -12.04
C ILE A 97 0.89 -16.95 -13.25
N ASP A 98 0.30 -16.97 -14.45
CA ASP A 98 0.97 -17.39 -15.68
C ASP A 98 1.76 -16.24 -16.33
N SER A 99 1.48 -14.98 -15.93
CA SER A 99 2.17 -13.76 -16.38
C SER A 99 2.26 -12.77 -15.21
N PRO A 100 3.08 -13.04 -14.20
CA PRO A 100 3.19 -12.18 -13.02
C PRO A 100 3.99 -10.91 -13.31
N LEU A 101 3.77 -9.89 -12.49
CA LEU A 101 4.64 -8.74 -12.40
C LEU A 101 5.92 -9.17 -11.65
N THR A 102 7.07 -9.14 -12.31
CA THR A 102 8.35 -9.37 -11.64
C THR A 102 8.96 -8.06 -11.18
N PHE A 103 9.36 -8.00 -9.92
CA PHE A 103 9.96 -6.81 -9.29
C PHE A 103 11.13 -7.21 -8.38
N GLU A 104 12.18 -6.39 -8.38
CA GLU A 104 13.35 -6.59 -7.51
C GLU A 104 13.31 -5.65 -6.33
N SER A 105 13.49 -6.18 -5.12
CA SER A 105 13.53 -5.44 -3.86
C SER A 105 14.55 -6.10 -2.93
N ASP A 106 15.44 -5.31 -2.32
CA ASP A 106 16.47 -5.76 -1.38
C ASP A 106 17.30 -6.95 -1.90
N GLY A 107 17.67 -6.94 -3.19
CA GLY A 107 18.45 -8.00 -3.81
C GLY A 107 17.72 -9.33 -4.00
N ASN A 108 16.41 -9.35 -3.84
CA ASN A 108 15.54 -10.48 -4.09
C ASN A 108 14.57 -10.17 -5.22
N THR A 109 14.22 -11.19 -5.99
CA THR A 109 13.21 -11.09 -7.04
C THR A 109 11.86 -11.59 -6.52
N TYR A 110 10.81 -10.87 -6.86
CA TYR A 110 9.42 -11.17 -6.47
C TYR A 110 8.53 -11.25 -7.69
N ASP A 111 7.64 -12.23 -7.70
CA ASP A 111 6.53 -12.30 -8.65
C ASP A 111 5.25 -11.92 -7.92
N ILE A 112 4.50 -10.98 -8.50
CA ILE A 112 3.27 -10.43 -7.94
C ILE A 112 2.15 -10.64 -8.94
N TYR A 113 1.02 -11.19 -8.48
CA TYR A 113 -0.14 -11.40 -9.34
C TYR A 113 -1.45 -11.30 -8.56
N SER A 114 -2.53 -11.05 -9.28
CA SER A 114 -3.88 -10.90 -8.75
C SER A 114 -4.72 -12.16 -9.00
N CYS A 115 -5.51 -12.53 -8.02
CA CYS A 115 -6.50 -13.60 -8.08
C CYS A 115 -7.89 -13.00 -7.81
N PRO A 116 -8.70 -12.68 -8.84
CA PRO A 116 -10.02 -12.10 -8.64
C PRO A 116 -10.97 -13.11 -7.99
N VAL A 117 -11.78 -12.62 -7.06
CA VAL A 117 -12.85 -13.41 -6.41
C VAL A 117 -13.99 -13.63 -7.40
N GLN A 118 -14.44 -14.88 -7.52
CA GLN A 118 -15.59 -15.25 -8.35
C GLN A 118 -16.59 -16.03 -7.49
N GLY A 119 -17.75 -15.42 -7.22
CA GLY A 119 -18.77 -16.02 -6.36
C GLY A 119 -18.41 -16.00 -4.87
N ASP A 120 -18.94 -16.95 -4.11
CA ASP A 120 -18.83 -17.00 -2.64
C ASP A 120 -17.56 -17.69 -2.13
N SER A 121 -16.75 -18.25 -3.03
CA SER A 121 -15.50 -18.92 -2.68
C SER A 121 -14.44 -18.68 -3.74
N ILE A 122 -13.17 -18.69 -3.33
CA ILE A 122 -12.04 -18.55 -4.22
C ILE A 122 -10.99 -19.61 -3.94
N SER A 123 -10.38 -20.11 -5.02
CA SER A 123 -9.14 -20.89 -4.95
C SER A 123 -7.99 -20.03 -5.38
N VAL A 124 -7.14 -19.64 -4.43
CA VAL A 124 -5.92 -18.88 -4.73
C VAL A 124 -4.82 -19.86 -5.07
N ARG A 125 -4.35 -19.82 -6.32
CA ARG A 125 -3.19 -20.64 -6.74
C ARG A 125 -1.92 -20.03 -6.18
N VAL A 126 -1.17 -20.83 -5.41
CA VAL A 126 0.13 -20.45 -4.83
C VAL A 126 1.18 -21.50 -5.17
N PRO A 127 2.48 -21.18 -5.14
CA PRO A 127 3.53 -22.18 -5.31
C PRO A 127 3.45 -23.29 -4.25
N ILE A 128 3.75 -24.52 -4.64
CA ILE A 128 3.82 -25.69 -3.72
C ILE A 128 4.95 -25.52 -2.70
N SER A 129 6.02 -24.84 -3.09
CA SER A 129 7.17 -24.56 -2.24
C SER A 129 7.63 -23.12 -2.46
N GLY A 130 8.20 -22.51 -1.42
CA GLY A 130 8.72 -21.14 -1.47
C GLY A 130 8.01 -20.22 -0.48
N ASN A 131 8.57 -19.02 -0.37
CA ASN A 131 8.03 -17.97 0.49
C ASN A 131 7.03 -17.12 -0.30
N TYR A 132 5.79 -17.12 0.13
CA TYR A 132 4.77 -16.25 -0.45
C TYR A 132 3.89 -15.61 0.62
N THR A 133 3.26 -14.53 0.27
CA THR A 133 2.22 -13.87 1.06
C THR A 133 0.96 -13.73 0.22
N VAL A 134 -0.20 -13.74 0.89
CA VAL A 134 -1.50 -13.50 0.26
C VAL A 134 -2.21 -12.42 1.07
N SER A 135 -2.71 -11.40 0.40
CA SER A 135 -3.47 -10.31 1.01
C SER A 135 -4.67 -9.93 0.16
N GLY A 136 -5.77 -9.52 0.79
CA GLY A 136 -6.91 -8.96 0.08
C GLY A 136 -6.62 -7.53 -0.40
N ASP A 137 -7.11 -7.17 -1.59
CA ASP A 137 -7.02 -5.82 -2.14
C ASP A 137 -8.17 -4.91 -1.72
N ASN A 138 -9.15 -5.43 -0.98
CA ASN A 138 -10.41 -4.78 -0.60
C ASN A 138 -11.29 -4.32 -1.77
N SER A 139 -10.99 -4.78 -3.00
CA SER A 139 -11.75 -4.47 -4.21
C SER A 139 -12.24 -5.71 -4.98
N GLY A 140 -12.13 -6.89 -4.34
CA GLY A 140 -12.63 -8.15 -4.89
C GLY A 140 -11.55 -9.05 -5.48
N ALA A 141 -10.31 -8.91 -5.06
CA ALA A 141 -9.23 -9.82 -5.43
C ALA A 141 -8.27 -10.09 -4.25
N PHE A 142 -7.49 -11.16 -4.38
CA PHE A 142 -6.33 -11.43 -3.57
C PHE A 142 -5.06 -11.16 -4.37
N ILE A 143 -4.09 -10.55 -3.72
CA ILE A 143 -2.75 -10.31 -4.27
C ILE A 143 -1.82 -11.35 -3.67
N VAL A 144 -1.13 -12.06 -4.53
CA VAL A 144 -0.10 -13.05 -4.15
C VAL A 144 1.27 -12.48 -4.49
N THR A 145 2.16 -12.52 -3.54
CA THR A 145 3.56 -12.08 -3.70
C THR A 145 4.46 -13.25 -3.37
N VAL A 146 5.22 -13.71 -4.35
CA VAL A 146 6.11 -14.86 -4.24
C VAL A 146 7.56 -14.38 -4.29
N LYS A 147 8.35 -14.74 -3.29
CA LYS A 147 9.80 -14.54 -3.31
C LYS A 147 10.46 -15.70 -4.06
N LYS A 148 11.24 -15.39 -5.10
CA LYS A 148 12.05 -16.36 -5.86
C LYS A 148 13.33 -16.76 -5.15
#